data_1c2414647ac964f545198743c5f354b9
#
_entry.id   1c2414647ac964f545198743c5f354b9
#
_cell.length_a   1.000
_cell.length_b   1.000
_cell.length_c   1.000
_cell.angle_alpha   90.00
_cell.angle_beta   90.00
_cell.angle_gamma   90.00
#
_symmetry.space_group_name_H-M   'P 1'
#
loop_
_entity.id
_entity.type
_entity.pdbx_description
1 polymer ?
#
loop_
_entity_poly.entity_id
_entity_poly.type
_entity_poly.pdbx_seq_one_letter_code
_entity_poly.pdbx_strand_id
1 'polypeptide(L)'
;MSGPLLFPAIDLRAGRVVRLLQGDYERETVYGDDPVAVATSFAEAGAEWIHIVDLDAARSGSPVNRPVVAAVARALRGRAAVQTGGGVRTVDDAVALAEAGVARVVMGSAAVKDPSLVASASEVVPVAVGLDHRSGSIAVHGWTEDSGVSLDQALGWFPSASAFVITDISRDGMLAGPDVDGLRQAAAATTVPVIASGGVSSLDDVRALATIDGLAGVITGKAVYEGRFTVAEAVAALRNTEGAR
;
A
#
# COMPACT_ATOMS: atom_id res chain seq x y z
N MET A 1 11.42 4.12 19.27
CA MET A 1 10.38 4.14 18.22
C MET A 1 10.11 2.70 17.86
N SER A 2 8.84 2.27 17.76
CA SER A 2 8.51 0.93 17.26
C SER A 2 9.04 0.79 15.83
N GLY A 3 9.55 -0.39 15.47
CA GLY A 3 10.00 -0.69 14.10
C GLY A 3 8.89 -0.54 13.05
N PRO A 4 9.22 -0.64 11.74
CA PRO A 4 8.23 -0.55 10.68
C PRO A 4 7.21 -1.70 10.77
N LEU A 5 5.96 -1.43 10.33
CA LEU A 5 4.86 -2.39 10.36
C LEU A 5 4.74 -3.14 9.03
N LEU A 6 4.22 -4.37 9.08
CA LEU A 6 3.87 -5.13 7.87
C LEU A 6 2.46 -4.77 7.39
N PHE A 7 2.31 -4.58 6.08
CA PHE A 7 1.06 -4.37 5.38
C PHE A 7 0.87 -5.46 4.32
N PRO A 8 0.39 -6.67 4.68
CA PRO A 8 0.08 -7.66 3.67
C PRO A 8 -1.02 -7.13 2.74
N ALA A 9 -0.79 -7.29 1.42
CA ALA A 9 -1.64 -6.68 0.40
C ALA A 9 -2.67 -7.66 -0.15
N ILE A 10 -3.88 -7.15 -0.36
CA ILE A 10 -5.00 -7.84 -1.02
C ILE A 10 -5.45 -6.98 -2.19
N ASP A 11 -5.23 -7.44 -3.41
CA ASP A 11 -5.79 -6.81 -4.60
C ASP A 11 -7.15 -7.44 -4.87
N LEU A 12 -8.16 -6.59 -5.05
CA LEU A 12 -9.55 -7.00 -5.32
C LEU A 12 -9.90 -6.76 -6.79
N ARG A 13 -10.38 -7.80 -7.46
CA ARG A 13 -11.01 -7.72 -8.78
C ARG A 13 -12.24 -8.61 -8.84
N ALA A 14 -13.39 -8.04 -9.19
CA ALA A 14 -14.67 -8.73 -9.23
C ALA A 14 -14.98 -9.53 -7.94
N GLY A 15 -14.66 -8.96 -6.77
CA GLY A 15 -14.89 -9.55 -5.46
C GLY A 15 -13.88 -10.61 -5.03
N ARG A 16 -12.87 -10.93 -5.86
CA ARG A 16 -11.87 -11.97 -5.59
C ARG A 16 -10.50 -11.38 -5.25
N VAL A 17 -9.70 -12.19 -4.56
CA VAL A 17 -8.29 -11.88 -4.28
C VAL A 17 -7.44 -12.27 -5.48
N VAL A 18 -6.77 -11.28 -6.06
CA VAL A 18 -5.96 -11.46 -7.26
C VAL A 18 -4.57 -10.80 -7.12
N ARG A 19 -3.68 -11.07 -8.06
CA ARG A 19 -2.45 -10.30 -8.28
C ARG A 19 -2.26 -10.09 -9.77
N LEU A 20 -1.92 -8.86 -10.13
CA LEU A 20 -1.51 -8.51 -11.49
C LEU A 20 0.01 -8.57 -11.60
N LEU A 21 0.54 -8.93 -12.76
CA LEU A 21 1.96 -8.81 -13.04
C LEU A 21 2.24 -7.43 -13.61
N GLN A 22 2.97 -6.59 -12.85
CA GLN A 22 3.30 -5.19 -13.21
C GLN A 22 2.05 -4.36 -13.60
N GLY A 23 0.90 -4.57 -12.93
CA GLY A 23 -0.34 -3.87 -13.21
C GLY A 23 -1.09 -4.31 -14.47
N ASP A 24 -0.62 -5.33 -15.17
CA ASP A 24 -1.24 -5.83 -16.41
C ASP A 24 -2.51 -6.67 -16.09
N TYR A 25 -3.67 -6.15 -16.46
CA TYR A 25 -4.98 -6.78 -16.24
C TYR A 25 -5.20 -8.05 -17.05
N GLU A 26 -4.41 -8.29 -18.10
CA GLU A 26 -4.45 -9.54 -18.89
C GLU A 26 -3.58 -10.64 -18.25
N ARG A 27 -2.75 -10.28 -17.27
CA ARG A 27 -1.83 -11.19 -16.57
C ARG A 27 -2.20 -11.32 -15.09
N GLU A 28 -3.45 -11.74 -14.85
CA GLU A 28 -4.02 -11.95 -13.53
C GLU A 28 -3.76 -13.37 -13.02
N THR A 29 -3.44 -13.49 -11.73
CA THR A 29 -3.48 -14.75 -10.99
C THR A 29 -4.49 -14.62 -9.85
N VAL A 30 -5.43 -15.56 -9.72
CA VAL A 30 -6.42 -15.62 -8.63
C VAL A 30 -5.82 -16.42 -7.48
N TYR A 31 -5.89 -15.89 -6.26
CA TYR A 31 -5.38 -16.55 -5.04
C TYR A 31 -6.47 -16.93 -4.05
N GLY A 32 -7.69 -16.43 -4.23
CA GLY A 32 -8.82 -16.79 -3.39
C GLY A 32 -10.11 -16.09 -3.76
N ASP A 33 -11.22 -16.70 -3.36
CA ASP A 33 -12.57 -16.20 -3.60
C ASP A 33 -13.18 -15.54 -2.34
N ASP A 34 -12.49 -15.60 -1.19
CA ASP A 34 -12.93 -15.01 0.07
C ASP A 34 -11.90 -14.03 0.64
N PRO A 35 -11.98 -12.74 0.26
CA PRO A 35 -11.09 -11.70 0.77
C PRO A 35 -11.19 -11.50 2.30
N VAL A 36 -12.33 -11.77 2.92
CA VAL A 36 -12.51 -11.64 4.37
C VAL A 36 -11.71 -12.72 5.10
N ALA A 37 -11.77 -13.97 4.63
CA ALA A 37 -10.97 -15.06 5.18
C ALA A 37 -9.48 -14.80 5.04
N VAL A 38 -9.03 -14.32 3.87
CA VAL A 38 -7.60 -13.95 3.64
C VAL A 38 -7.16 -12.85 4.59
N ALA A 39 -7.91 -11.75 4.69
CA ALA A 39 -7.58 -10.65 5.59
C ALA A 39 -7.55 -11.08 7.07
N THR A 40 -8.49 -11.94 7.46
CA THR A 40 -8.57 -12.50 8.82
C THR A 40 -7.32 -13.35 9.12
N SER A 41 -6.90 -14.21 8.20
CA SER A 41 -5.70 -15.02 8.37
C SER A 41 -4.43 -14.17 8.52
N PHE A 42 -4.32 -13.05 7.80
CA PHE A 42 -3.21 -12.12 7.94
C PHE A 42 -3.19 -11.44 9.31
N ALA A 43 -4.35 -11.01 9.80
CA ALA A 43 -4.46 -10.43 11.14
C ALA A 43 -4.14 -11.46 12.25
N GLU A 44 -4.59 -12.71 12.11
CA GLU A 44 -4.27 -13.81 13.02
C GLU A 44 -2.77 -14.15 13.02
N ALA A 45 -2.09 -13.96 11.89
CA ALA A 45 -0.64 -14.10 11.77
C ALA A 45 0.14 -12.90 12.34
N GLY A 46 -0.53 -11.90 12.92
CA GLY A 46 0.06 -10.77 13.63
C GLY A 46 0.21 -9.48 12.82
N ALA A 47 -0.37 -9.38 11.63
CA ALA A 47 -0.43 -8.11 10.89
C ALA A 47 -1.37 -7.13 11.59
N GLU A 48 -0.86 -5.93 11.88
CA GLU A 48 -1.64 -4.85 12.50
C GLU A 48 -2.37 -3.99 11.47
N TRP A 49 -1.93 -4.07 10.22
CA TRP A 49 -2.53 -3.40 9.07
C TRP A 49 -2.72 -4.36 7.90
N ILE A 50 -3.80 -4.16 7.16
CA ILE A 50 -4.05 -4.83 5.87
C ILE A 50 -4.16 -3.75 4.80
N HIS A 51 -3.40 -3.90 3.71
CA HIS A 51 -3.46 -3.03 2.55
C HIS A 51 -4.37 -3.64 1.48
N ILE A 52 -5.42 -2.91 1.06
CA ILE A 52 -6.37 -3.39 0.05
C ILE A 52 -6.32 -2.45 -1.16
N VAL A 53 -6.29 -3.02 -2.37
CA VAL A 53 -6.41 -2.26 -3.61
C VAL A 53 -7.65 -2.70 -4.38
N ASP A 54 -8.58 -1.79 -4.62
CA ASP A 54 -9.72 -2.01 -5.52
C ASP A 54 -9.27 -1.77 -6.98
N LEU A 55 -8.93 -2.85 -7.69
CA LEU A 55 -8.44 -2.79 -9.05
C LEU A 55 -9.53 -2.40 -10.06
N ASP A 56 -10.80 -2.74 -9.79
CA ASP A 56 -11.91 -2.34 -10.66
C ASP A 56 -12.14 -0.83 -10.56
N ALA A 57 -12.13 -0.27 -9.35
CA ALA A 57 -12.25 1.17 -9.15
C ALA A 57 -11.01 1.92 -9.66
N ALA A 58 -9.81 1.36 -9.52
CA ALA A 58 -8.59 1.95 -10.07
C ALA A 58 -8.68 2.11 -11.59
N ARG A 59 -9.18 1.08 -12.29
CA ARG A 59 -9.30 1.04 -13.75
C ARG A 59 -10.47 1.89 -14.26
N SER A 60 -11.68 1.64 -13.74
CA SER A 60 -12.92 2.17 -14.31
C SER A 60 -13.48 3.40 -13.56
N GLY A 61 -13.02 3.63 -12.32
CA GLY A 61 -13.64 4.58 -11.38
C GLY A 61 -14.89 4.04 -10.70
N SER A 62 -15.34 2.82 -11.03
CA SER A 62 -16.53 2.22 -10.43
C SER A 62 -16.17 1.39 -9.19
N PRO A 63 -16.62 1.76 -7.97
CA PRO A 63 -16.19 1.14 -6.72
C PRO A 63 -16.97 -0.15 -6.42
N VAL A 64 -16.93 -1.12 -7.34
CA VAL A 64 -17.72 -2.36 -7.24
C VAL A 64 -17.31 -3.25 -6.07
N ASN A 65 -16.04 -3.15 -5.61
CA ASN A 65 -15.54 -3.93 -4.47
C ASN A 65 -15.72 -3.21 -3.12
N ARG A 66 -16.28 -2.01 -3.07
CA ARG A 66 -16.51 -1.27 -1.80
C ARG A 66 -17.28 -2.08 -0.75
N PRO A 67 -18.31 -2.89 -1.10
CA PRO A 67 -18.98 -3.77 -0.13
C PRO A 67 -18.03 -4.83 0.46
N VAL A 68 -17.07 -5.34 -0.32
CA VAL A 68 -16.07 -6.30 0.13
C VAL A 68 -15.07 -5.63 1.08
N VAL A 69 -14.58 -4.43 0.75
CA VAL A 69 -13.72 -3.63 1.63
C VAL A 69 -14.41 -3.37 2.96
N ALA A 70 -15.70 -2.99 2.95
CA ALA A 70 -16.50 -2.78 4.15
C ALA A 70 -16.65 -4.06 4.99
N ALA A 71 -16.84 -5.22 4.34
CA ALA A 71 -16.92 -6.51 5.01
C ALA A 71 -15.58 -6.88 5.70
N VAL A 72 -14.46 -6.66 5.04
CA VAL A 72 -13.12 -6.87 5.61
C VAL A 72 -12.90 -5.92 6.80
N ALA A 73 -13.15 -4.62 6.65
CA ALA A 73 -12.96 -3.63 7.72
C ALA A 73 -13.79 -3.98 8.97
N ARG A 74 -15.02 -4.47 8.77
CA ARG A 74 -15.90 -4.93 9.86
C ARG A 74 -15.36 -6.17 10.55
N ALA A 75 -14.90 -7.17 9.79
CA ALA A 75 -14.37 -8.42 10.32
C ALA A 75 -13.08 -8.21 11.13
N LEU A 76 -12.28 -7.21 10.75
CA LEU A 76 -11.01 -6.91 11.40
C LEU A 76 -11.12 -5.89 12.56
N ARG A 77 -12.32 -5.39 12.86
CA ARG A 77 -12.53 -4.38 13.93
C ARG A 77 -11.93 -4.84 15.26
N GLY A 78 -11.03 -4.02 15.82
CA GLY A 78 -10.33 -4.32 17.07
C GLY A 78 -9.18 -5.34 16.95
N ARG A 79 -8.87 -5.82 15.73
CA ARG A 79 -7.81 -6.80 15.46
C ARG A 79 -6.70 -6.23 14.57
N ALA A 80 -7.08 -5.61 13.45
CA ALA A 80 -6.17 -4.95 12.54
C ALA A 80 -6.85 -3.77 11.85
N ALA A 81 -6.09 -2.77 11.46
CA ALA A 81 -6.56 -1.63 10.69
C ALA A 81 -6.56 -1.94 9.18
N VAL A 82 -7.49 -1.33 8.46
CA VAL A 82 -7.55 -1.44 6.99
C VAL A 82 -7.10 -0.13 6.36
N GLN A 83 -6.11 -0.21 5.48
CA GLN A 83 -5.74 0.83 4.54
C GLN A 83 -6.21 0.40 3.15
N THR A 84 -6.90 1.28 2.42
CA THR A 84 -7.37 0.93 1.08
C THR A 84 -7.10 2.02 0.07
N GLY A 85 -6.80 1.61 -1.17
CA GLY A 85 -6.61 2.44 -2.34
C GLY A 85 -7.30 1.82 -3.56
N GLY A 86 -7.02 2.43 -4.72
CA GLY A 86 -7.70 2.09 -5.96
C GLY A 86 -8.98 2.89 -6.14
N GLY A 87 -8.93 3.89 -7.03
CA GLY A 87 -10.09 4.69 -7.40
C GLY A 87 -10.59 5.72 -6.38
N VAL A 88 -9.85 6.02 -5.31
CA VAL A 88 -10.17 7.13 -4.39
C VAL A 88 -9.81 8.45 -5.08
N ARG A 89 -10.81 9.18 -5.56
CA ARG A 89 -10.63 10.35 -6.45
C ARG A 89 -11.30 11.62 -5.93
N THR A 90 -12.15 11.50 -4.92
CA THR A 90 -12.94 12.60 -4.35
C THR A 90 -12.94 12.52 -2.82
N VAL A 91 -13.35 13.61 -2.15
CA VAL A 91 -13.61 13.61 -0.71
C VAL A 91 -14.78 12.67 -0.37
N ASP A 92 -15.79 12.59 -1.24
CA ASP A 92 -16.94 11.69 -1.03
C ASP A 92 -16.52 10.22 -1.04
N ASP A 93 -15.51 9.83 -1.85
CA ASP A 93 -14.93 8.48 -1.79
C ASP A 93 -14.28 8.22 -0.43
N ALA A 94 -13.54 9.21 0.10
CA ALA A 94 -12.92 9.12 1.41
C ALA A 94 -13.95 9.01 2.53
N VAL A 95 -15.03 9.81 2.48
CA VAL A 95 -16.17 9.74 3.42
C VAL A 95 -16.78 8.34 3.40
N ALA A 96 -17.14 7.83 2.24
CA ALA A 96 -17.79 6.52 2.11
C ALA A 96 -16.90 5.36 2.63
N LEU A 97 -15.58 5.47 2.45
CA LEU A 97 -14.63 4.48 2.98
C LEU A 97 -14.45 4.60 4.49
N ALA A 98 -14.41 5.82 5.03
CA ALA A 98 -14.37 6.06 6.47
C ALA A 98 -15.61 5.50 7.17
N GLU A 99 -16.81 5.73 6.61
CA GLU A 99 -18.07 5.16 7.10
C GLU A 99 -18.10 3.63 7.03
N ALA A 100 -17.41 3.05 6.05
CA ALA A 100 -17.21 1.60 5.95
C ALA A 100 -16.25 1.02 7.00
N GLY A 101 -15.56 1.88 7.78
CA GLY A 101 -14.64 1.48 8.85
C GLY A 101 -13.19 1.36 8.40
N VAL A 102 -12.84 1.92 7.24
CA VAL A 102 -11.44 2.03 6.78
C VAL A 102 -10.69 3.03 7.66
N ALA A 103 -9.48 2.65 8.10
CA ALA A 103 -8.67 3.47 9.00
C ALA A 103 -7.78 4.48 8.24
N ARG A 104 -7.46 4.23 6.97
CA ARG A 104 -6.69 5.12 6.11
C ARG A 104 -7.01 4.86 4.64
N VAL A 105 -7.18 5.91 3.86
CA VAL A 105 -7.32 5.81 2.40
C VAL A 105 -6.00 6.10 1.70
N VAL A 106 -5.79 5.52 0.51
CA VAL A 106 -4.63 5.80 -0.34
C VAL A 106 -5.11 6.52 -1.59
N MET A 107 -4.60 7.73 -1.81
CA MET A 107 -4.86 8.54 -2.98
C MET A 107 -3.59 8.62 -3.84
N GLY A 108 -3.64 8.10 -5.07
CA GLY A 108 -2.53 8.15 -6.03
C GLY A 108 -2.72 9.27 -7.05
N SER A 109 -3.05 8.93 -8.29
CA SER A 109 -3.17 9.88 -9.42
C SER A 109 -4.04 11.11 -9.15
N ALA A 110 -5.11 10.98 -8.34
CA ALA A 110 -5.95 12.11 -7.98
C ALA A 110 -5.20 13.14 -7.12
N ALA A 111 -4.39 12.68 -6.16
CA ALA A 111 -3.55 13.54 -5.32
C ALA A 111 -2.49 14.27 -6.16
N VAL A 112 -1.82 13.59 -7.08
CA VAL A 112 -0.81 14.20 -7.97
C VAL A 112 -1.44 15.25 -8.88
N LYS A 113 -2.66 15.02 -9.33
CA LYS A 113 -3.42 15.95 -10.19
C LYS A 113 -3.90 17.19 -9.42
N ASP A 114 -4.38 16.99 -8.19
CA ASP A 114 -4.87 18.05 -7.31
C ASP A 114 -4.39 17.79 -5.86
N PRO A 115 -3.24 18.34 -5.48
CA PRO A 115 -2.70 18.17 -4.12
C PRO A 115 -3.61 18.68 -3.01
N SER A 116 -4.49 19.64 -3.28
CA SER A 116 -5.40 20.21 -2.27
C SER A 116 -6.44 19.18 -1.80
N LEU A 117 -6.74 18.20 -2.64
CA LEU A 117 -7.65 17.10 -2.34
C LEU A 117 -7.20 16.28 -1.12
N VAL A 118 -5.88 16.11 -0.94
CA VAL A 118 -5.31 15.37 0.20
C VAL A 118 -5.63 16.07 1.51
N ALA A 119 -5.47 17.40 1.57
CA ALA A 119 -5.80 18.18 2.77
C ALA A 119 -7.30 18.06 3.12
N SER A 120 -8.17 18.25 2.12
CA SER A 120 -9.63 18.16 2.31
C SER A 120 -10.09 16.76 2.75
N ALA A 121 -9.54 15.69 2.16
CA ALA A 121 -9.87 14.32 2.54
C ALA A 121 -9.30 13.96 3.93
N SER A 122 -8.17 14.56 4.33
CA SER A 122 -7.55 14.33 5.64
C SER A 122 -8.37 14.88 6.81
N GLU A 123 -9.33 15.77 6.56
CA GLU A 123 -10.29 16.22 7.57
C GLU A 123 -11.30 15.12 7.95
N VAL A 124 -11.47 14.12 7.08
CA VAL A 124 -12.44 13.03 7.26
C VAL A 124 -11.79 11.75 7.75
N VAL A 125 -10.68 11.37 7.12
CA VAL A 125 -9.96 10.12 7.40
C VAL A 125 -8.48 10.32 7.09
N PRO A 126 -7.54 9.69 7.82
CA PRO A 126 -6.13 9.71 7.47
C PRO A 126 -5.90 9.33 6.00
N VAL A 127 -5.14 10.15 5.28
CA VAL A 127 -4.81 9.93 3.86
C VAL A 127 -3.34 9.57 3.73
N ALA A 128 -3.05 8.42 3.11
CA ALA A 128 -1.73 8.16 2.55
C ALA A 128 -1.72 8.57 1.08
N VAL A 129 -0.60 9.11 0.60
CA VAL A 129 -0.42 9.41 -0.81
C VAL A 129 0.38 8.30 -1.47
N GLY A 130 -0.18 7.68 -2.51
CA GLY A 130 0.49 6.71 -3.35
C GLY A 130 1.38 7.41 -4.38
N LEU A 131 2.68 7.22 -4.25
CA LEU A 131 3.71 7.74 -5.14
C LEU A 131 4.34 6.58 -5.91
N ASP A 132 3.61 6.12 -6.93
CA ASP A 132 4.06 5.05 -7.80
C ASP A 132 5.01 5.64 -8.84
N HIS A 133 6.24 5.12 -8.94
CA HIS A 133 7.23 5.71 -9.83
C HIS A 133 7.95 4.67 -10.68
N ARG A 134 8.49 5.13 -11.82
CA ARG A 134 9.45 4.40 -12.64
C ARG A 134 10.72 5.24 -12.74
N SER A 135 11.83 4.73 -12.20
CA SER A 135 13.12 5.44 -12.19
C SER A 135 13.04 6.87 -11.66
N GLY A 136 12.23 7.09 -10.60
CA GLY A 136 12.06 8.39 -9.95
C GLY A 136 11.02 9.32 -10.60
N SER A 137 10.42 9.00 -11.74
CA SER A 137 9.29 9.74 -12.32
C SER A 137 7.96 9.14 -11.89
N ILE A 138 7.03 9.99 -11.38
CA ILE A 138 5.73 9.54 -10.89
C ILE A 138 4.84 9.11 -12.05
N ALA A 139 4.32 7.88 -11.95
CA ALA A 139 3.34 7.33 -12.87
C ALA A 139 1.92 7.55 -12.35
N VAL A 140 1.00 7.81 -13.26
CA VAL A 140 -0.43 8.05 -12.97
C VAL A 140 -1.33 7.17 -13.85
N HIS A 141 -2.65 7.24 -13.64
CA HIS A 141 -3.65 6.51 -14.42
C HIS A 141 -3.39 5.00 -14.48
N GLY A 142 -3.11 4.37 -13.30
CA GLY A 142 -2.83 2.94 -13.24
C GLY A 142 -1.51 2.58 -13.95
N TRP A 143 -0.50 3.45 -13.82
CA TRP A 143 0.88 3.28 -14.33
C TRP A 143 1.05 3.41 -15.84
N THR A 144 0.01 3.90 -16.56
CA THR A 144 0.02 4.02 -18.03
C THR A 144 0.62 5.33 -18.52
N GLU A 145 0.67 6.36 -17.68
CA GLU A 145 1.14 7.69 -18.05
C GLU A 145 2.21 8.19 -17.07
N ASP A 146 3.21 8.89 -17.61
CA ASP A 146 4.19 9.64 -16.83
C ASP A 146 3.60 11.02 -16.50
N SER A 147 3.64 11.41 -15.24
CA SER A 147 3.11 12.72 -14.80
C SER A 147 4.03 13.89 -15.12
N GLY A 148 5.30 13.64 -15.45
CA GLY A 148 6.35 14.66 -15.56
C GLY A 148 6.83 15.20 -14.20
N VAL A 149 6.38 14.63 -13.09
CA VAL A 149 6.74 15.02 -11.72
C VAL A 149 7.74 14.02 -11.15
N SER A 150 8.84 14.50 -10.58
CA SER A 150 9.77 13.61 -9.88
C SER A 150 9.25 13.21 -8.49
N LEU A 151 9.71 12.06 -7.99
CA LEU A 151 9.41 11.62 -6.63
C LEU A 151 9.82 12.67 -5.60
N ASP A 152 11.03 13.24 -5.73
CA ASP A 152 11.54 14.26 -4.82
C ASP A 152 10.66 15.52 -4.78
N GLN A 153 10.14 15.95 -5.93
CA GLN A 153 9.19 17.06 -5.99
C GLN A 153 7.87 16.70 -5.28
N ALA A 154 7.33 15.51 -5.54
CA ALA A 154 6.06 15.06 -4.97
C ALA A 154 6.11 14.92 -3.45
N LEU A 155 7.23 14.51 -2.86
CA LEU A 155 7.42 14.43 -1.40
C LEU A 155 7.16 15.77 -0.67
N GLY A 156 7.39 16.90 -1.33
CA GLY A 156 7.14 18.23 -0.77
C GLY A 156 5.70 18.74 -0.90
N TRP A 157 4.83 18.08 -1.66
CA TRP A 157 3.50 18.60 -1.99
C TRP A 157 2.43 18.30 -0.95
N PHE A 158 2.63 17.29 -0.09
CA PHE A 158 1.57 16.72 0.76
C PHE A 158 1.90 16.76 2.26
N PRO A 159 2.04 17.95 2.87
CA PRO A 159 2.39 18.06 4.29
C PRO A 159 1.30 17.51 5.22
N SER A 160 0.05 17.39 4.75
CA SER A 160 -1.08 16.82 5.50
C SER A 160 -1.22 15.29 5.33
N ALA A 161 -0.40 14.66 4.48
CA ALA A 161 -0.45 13.22 4.32
C ALA A 161 -0.05 12.48 5.61
N SER A 162 -0.79 11.45 5.96
CA SER A 162 -0.48 10.59 7.12
C SER A 162 0.66 9.60 6.83
N ALA A 163 0.92 9.31 5.57
CA ALA A 163 2.03 8.50 5.08
C ALA A 163 2.22 8.68 3.57
N PHE A 164 3.40 8.32 3.06
CA PHE A 164 3.62 8.05 1.65
C PHE A 164 3.70 6.53 1.42
N VAL A 165 2.97 6.01 0.44
CA VAL A 165 3.18 4.65 -0.09
C VAL A 165 4.01 4.81 -1.36
N ILE A 166 5.27 4.42 -1.30
CA ILE A 166 6.21 4.56 -2.43
C ILE A 166 6.38 3.21 -3.10
N THR A 167 6.00 3.13 -4.38
CA THR A 167 6.06 1.91 -5.18
C THR A 167 7.00 2.09 -6.37
N ASP A 168 8.08 1.31 -6.43
CA ASP A 168 8.82 1.12 -7.68
C ASP A 168 8.07 0.12 -8.57
N ILE A 169 7.32 0.66 -9.56
CA ILE A 169 6.48 -0.15 -10.44
C ILE A 169 7.27 -1.08 -11.37
N SER A 170 8.55 -0.82 -11.57
CA SER A 170 9.41 -1.72 -12.36
C SER A 170 9.72 -3.01 -11.62
N ARG A 171 9.63 -3.00 -10.28
CA ARG A 171 9.91 -4.13 -9.39
C ARG A 171 8.64 -4.79 -8.87
N ASP A 172 7.49 -4.09 -8.93
CA ASP A 172 6.24 -4.63 -8.36
C ASP A 172 5.82 -5.92 -9.04
N GLY A 173 5.52 -6.94 -8.22
CA GLY A 173 5.17 -8.27 -8.67
C GLY A 173 6.30 -9.09 -9.29
N MET A 174 7.54 -8.58 -9.37
CA MET A 174 8.67 -9.25 -10.03
C MET A 174 9.50 -10.13 -9.09
N LEU A 175 9.34 -9.99 -7.77
CA LEU A 175 10.16 -10.70 -6.77
C LEU A 175 11.67 -10.51 -7.00
N ALA A 176 12.08 -9.31 -7.37
CA ALA A 176 13.46 -8.95 -7.73
C ALA A 176 14.21 -8.17 -6.64
N GLY A 177 13.61 -8.06 -5.46
CA GLY A 177 14.07 -7.22 -4.35
C GLY A 177 13.58 -5.78 -4.47
N PRO A 178 13.36 -5.07 -3.33
CA PRO A 178 12.96 -3.66 -3.29
C PRO A 178 14.11 -2.73 -3.66
N ASP A 179 13.79 -1.47 -3.98
CA ASP A 179 14.78 -0.40 -4.12
C ASP A 179 15.13 0.19 -2.75
N VAL A 180 15.99 -0.51 -2.01
CA VAL A 180 16.38 -0.11 -0.63
C VAL A 180 17.03 1.26 -0.59
N ASP A 181 17.87 1.59 -1.58
CA ASP A 181 18.59 2.86 -1.61
C ASP A 181 17.70 4.04 -1.98
N GLY A 182 16.82 3.88 -2.97
CA GLY A 182 15.83 4.89 -3.31
C GLY A 182 14.84 5.13 -2.18
N LEU A 183 14.38 4.07 -1.49
CA LEU A 183 13.50 4.21 -0.32
C LEU A 183 14.21 4.91 0.86
N ARG A 184 15.50 4.64 1.08
CA ARG A 184 16.30 5.35 2.11
C ARG A 184 16.43 6.83 1.78
N GLN A 185 16.69 7.18 0.52
CA GLN A 185 16.76 8.58 0.07
C GLN A 185 15.40 9.27 0.25
N ALA A 186 14.31 8.64 -0.18
CA ALA A 186 12.96 9.18 -0.02
C ALA A 186 12.61 9.40 1.46
N ALA A 187 12.88 8.42 2.33
CA ALA A 187 12.61 8.53 3.76
C ALA A 187 13.43 9.65 4.44
N ALA A 188 14.66 9.89 3.98
CA ALA A 188 15.50 10.99 4.48
C ALA A 188 15.05 12.37 3.96
N ALA A 189 14.34 12.42 2.83
CA ALA A 189 13.89 13.67 2.20
C ALA A 189 12.55 14.20 2.75
N THR A 190 11.86 13.47 3.63
CA THR A 190 10.56 13.87 4.17
C THR A 190 10.42 13.57 5.65
N THR A 191 9.53 14.32 6.33
CA THR A 191 9.10 14.00 7.71
C THR A 191 7.80 13.18 7.75
N VAL A 192 7.13 13.01 6.60
CA VAL A 192 5.95 12.18 6.48
C VAL A 192 6.38 10.71 6.48
N PRO A 193 5.75 9.83 7.30
CA PRO A 193 6.09 8.42 7.36
C PRO A 193 6.07 7.73 5.99
N VAL A 194 7.10 6.95 5.65
CA VAL A 194 7.21 6.23 4.37
C VAL A 194 6.84 4.77 4.54
N ILE A 195 6.03 4.25 3.63
CA ILE A 195 5.66 2.83 3.50
C ILE A 195 6.24 2.33 2.17
N ALA A 196 7.15 1.36 2.25
CA ALA A 196 7.76 0.74 1.09
C ALA A 196 6.79 -0.21 0.38
N SER A 197 6.75 -0.17 -0.95
CA SER A 197 5.94 -1.06 -1.78
C SER A 197 6.69 -1.49 -3.03
N GLY A 198 6.44 -2.73 -3.47
CA GLY A 198 7.04 -3.32 -4.66
C GLY A 198 8.36 -4.04 -4.42
N GLY A 199 8.54 -5.16 -5.13
CA GLY A 199 9.79 -5.89 -5.23
C GLY A 199 10.10 -6.90 -4.14
N VAL A 200 9.57 -6.78 -2.93
CA VAL A 200 9.88 -7.67 -1.80
C VAL A 200 9.73 -9.15 -2.20
N SER A 201 10.80 -9.93 -2.00
CA SER A 201 10.91 -11.31 -2.44
C SER A 201 11.33 -12.30 -1.36
N SER A 202 11.94 -11.82 -0.28
CA SER A 202 12.54 -12.64 0.76
C SER A 202 12.46 -11.97 2.14
N LEU A 203 12.72 -12.73 3.20
CA LEU A 203 12.87 -12.16 4.55
C LEU A 203 14.11 -11.28 4.68
N ASP A 204 15.14 -11.49 3.86
CA ASP A 204 16.32 -10.63 3.86
C ASP A 204 15.99 -9.24 3.30
N ASP A 205 15.10 -9.16 2.30
CA ASP A 205 14.58 -7.88 1.84
C ASP A 205 13.80 -7.16 2.95
N VAL A 206 12.95 -7.89 3.69
CA VAL A 206 12.19 -7.34 4.82
C VAL A 206 13.14 -6.79 5.90
N ARG A 207 14.21 -7.54 6.25
CA ARG A 207 15.23 -7.09 7.19
C ARG A 207 16.00 -5.87 6.69
N ALA A 208 16.37 -5.85 5.41
CA ALA A 208 17.06 -4.71 4.80
C ALA A 208 16.20 -3.44 4.86
N LEU A 209 14.91 -3.53 4.53
CA LEU A 209 13.96 -2.42 4.65
C LEU A 209 13.81 -1.96 6.11
N ALA A 210 13.81 -2.86 7.07
CA ALA A 210 13.68 -2.53 8.48
C ALA A 210 14.85 -1.70 9.05
N THR A 211 15.98 -1.64 8.33
CA THR A 211 17.15 -0.79 8.71
C THR A 211 17.00 0.67 8.25
N ILE A 212 15.97 1.02 7.48
CA ILE A 212 15.78 2.36 6.95
C ILE A 212 15.15 3.26 8.03
N ASP A 213 15.85 4.30 8.44
CA ASP A 213 15.32 5.30 9.36
C ASP A 213 14.18 6.09 8.69
N GLY A 214 13.07 6.28 9.43
CA GLY A 214 11.87 6.94 8.89
C GLY A 214 10.93 6.03 8.09
N LEU A 215 11.28 4.75 7.88
CA LEU A 215 10.35 3.80 7.30
C LEU A 215 9.29 3.40 8.32
N ALA A 216 8.01 3.62 8.00
CA ALA A 216 6.87 3.29 8.85
C ALA A 216 6.28 1.92 8.56
N GLY A 217 6.52 1.38 7.36
CA GLY A 217 5.96 0.09 7.00
C GLY A 217 6.45 -0.48 5.69
N VAL A 218 6.08 -1.76 5.48
CA VAL A 218 6.43 -2.54 4.29
C VAL A 218 5.16 -3.22 3.77
N ILE A 219 4.77 -2.93 2.55
CA ILE A 219 3.72 -3.65 1.84
C ILE A 219 4.32 -4.89 1.20
N THR A 220 3.71 -6.04 1.46
CA THR A 220 4.08 -7.32 0.83
C THR A 220 2.85 -7.95 0.19
N GLY A 221 2.96 -8.35 -1.05
CA GLY A 221 1.88 -9.03 -1.78
C GLY A 221 2.34 -10.39 -2.26
N LYS A 222 2.82 -10.46 -3.51
CA LYS A 222 3.14 -11.70 -4.22
C LYS A 222 4.01 -12.67 -3.43
N ALA A 223 5.02 -12.19 -2.71
CA ALA A 223 5.92 -13.04 -1.93
C ALA A 223 5.20 -13.90 -0.88
N VAL A 224 4.18 -13.33 -0.22
CA VAL A 224 3.35 -14.07 0.76
C VAL A 224 2.50 -15.13 0.06
N TYR A 225 1.82 -14.77 -1.03
CA TYR A 225 0.99 -15.70 -1.79
C TYR A 225 1.78 -16.85 -2.46
N GLU A 226 3.01 -16.55 -2.88
CA GLU A 226 3.94 -17.54 -3.46
C GLU A 226 4.67 -18.38 -2.38
N GLY A 227 4.35 -18.17 -1.09
CA GLY A 227 4.93 -18.94 0.01
C GLY A 227 6.43 -18.71 0.22
N ARG A 228 6.97 -17.55 -0.21
CA ARG A 228 8.39 -17.19 0.02
C ARG A 228 8.68 -16.98 1.50
N PHE A 229 7.70 -16.48 2.21
CA PHE A 229 7.66 -16.36 3.67
C PHE A 229 6.22 -16.17 4.13
N THR A 230 5.96 -16.41 5.41
CA THR A 230 4.66 -16.18 6.03
C THR A 230 4.55 -14.74 6.56
N VAL A 231 3.32 -14.26 6.75
CA VAL A 231 3.07 -12.98 7.42
C VAL A 231 3.71 -12.94 8.81
N ALA A 232 3.62 -14.03 9.59
CA ALA A 232 4.20 -14.11 10.93
C ALA A 232 5.73 -13.96 10.91
N GLU A 233 6.42 -14.60 9.96
CA GLU A 233 7.88 -14.48 9.81
C GLU A 233 8.28 -13.05 9.42
N ALA A 234 7.53 -12.40 8.52
CA ALA A 234 7.80 -11.02 8.12
C ALA A 234 7.57 -10.04 9.28
N VAL A 235 6.48 -10.20 10.06
CA VAL A 235 6.22 -9.41 11.27
C VAL A 235 7.36 -9.57 12.28
N ALA A 236 7.81 -10.81 12.50
CA ALA A 236 8.94 -11.07 13.40
C ALA A 236 10.24 -10.44 12.89
N ALA A 237 10.50 -10.49 11.58
CA ALA A 237 11.69 -9.89 10.95
C ALA A 237 11.73 -8.36 11.12
N LEU A 238 10.58 -7.67 11.02
CA LEU A 238 10.48 -6.21 11.22
C LEU A 238 10.67 -5.81 12.70
N ARG A 239 10.25 -6.64 13.66
CA ARG A 239 10.37 -6.36 15.10
C ARG A 239 11.78 -6.60 15.64
N ASN A 240 12.53 -7.54 15.08
CA ASN A 240 13.84 -7.97 15.61
C ASN A 240 15.00 -7.01 15.27
N THR A 241 14.77 -5.86 14.65
CA THR A 241 15.80 -4.85 14.36
C THR A 241 16.17 -4.00 15.58
N GLU A 242 15.45 -4.09 16.69
CA GLU A 242 15.75 -3.34 17.93
C GLU A 242 17.03 -3.83 18.65
N GLY A 243 17.59 -5.00 18.31
CA GLY A 243 18.79 -5.58 18.92
C GLY A 243 20.10 -5.36 18.14
N ALA A 244 20.05 -4.69 16.97
CA ALA A 244 21.22 -4.52 16.10
C ALA A 244 21.75 -3.07 16.01
N ARG A 245 21.34 -2.17 16.90
CA ARG A 245 21.83 -0.78 17.02
C ARG A 245 22.73 -0.59 18.22
#